data_1c5d8a85a3fa5b3bcaba7b0a8df508eb
#
_entry.id   1c5d8a85a3fa5b3bcaba7b0a8df508eb
#
_cell.length_a   1.000
_cell.length_b   1.000
_cell.length_c   1.000
_cell.angle_alpha   90.00
_cell.angle_beta   90.00
_cell.angle_gamma   90.00
#
_symmetry.space_group_name_H-M   'P 1'
#
loop_
_entity.id
_entity.type
_entity.pdbx_description
1 polymer ?
#
loop_
_entity_poly.entity_id
_entity_poly.type
_entity_poly.pdbx_seq_one_letter_code
_entity_poly.pdbx_strand_id
1 'polypeptide(L)'
;MSNQSVKTDMIIVGAGPVGLFAVFEAGLLGLKCHLIDNLDRPGGQCTELYPEKPIYDIPSRPKVTGQELVDDLLKQISPFNPVFHLNQQAQSLERLENNNWQMTTSQGEVLEAPIIVVAAGAGSFVPKKPKYPDLEIYEEKSIDYAVYKMSKYQDKELVIVGGGDSALDWVMSLEPIAKKITLVHRREGFRSSP
;
A
#
# COMPACT_ATOMS: atom_id res chain seq x y z
N MET A 1 7.45 -33.03 -5.22
CA MET A 1 8.76 -32.37 -5.19
C MET A 1 8.74 -31.49 -3.94
N SER A 2 9.61 -31.76 -2.96
CA SER A 2 9.70 -30.91 -1.76
C SER A 2 10.26 -29.55 -2.20
N ASN A 3 9.42 -28.51 -2.18
CA ASN A 3 9.92 -27.16 -2.37
C ASN A 3 10.93 -26.87 -1.25
N GLN A 4 12.19 -26.71 -1.62
CA GLN A 4 13.24 -26.36 -0.68
C GLN A 4 12.94 -24.95 -0.14
N SER A 5 12.84 -24.79 1.19
CA SER A 5 12.56 -23.50 1.79
C SER A 5 13.70 -22.52 1.52
N VAL A 6 13.34 -21.28 1.17
CA VAL A 6 14.29 -20.17 1.05
C VAL A 6 14.59 -19.65 2.45
N LYS A 7 15.87 -19.71 2.87
CA LYS A 7 16.31 -19.24 4.19
C LYS A 7 16.78 -17.80 4.15
N THR A 8 16.36 -17.02 5.13
CA THR A 8 16.74 -15.62 5.32
C THR A 8 16.81 -15.30 6.81
N ASP A 9 17.25 -14.10 7.18
CA ASP A 9 17.31 -13.67 8.58
C ASP A 9 15.97 -13.08 9.06
N MET A 10 15.23 -12.45 8.14
CA MET A 10 13.96 -11.79 8.45
C MET A 10 12.98 -11.90 7.29
N ILE A 11 11.72 -12.24 7.58
CA ILE A 11 10.60 -12.14 6.65
C ILE A 11 9.71 -10.99 7.10
N ILE A 12 9.40 -10.07 6.17
CA ILE A 12 8.55 -8.91 6.41
C ILE A 12 7.28 -9.08 5.57
N VAL A 13 6.12 -9.08 6.23
CA VAL A 13 4.81 -9.14 5.55
C VAL A 13 4.31 -7.72 5.34
N GLY A 14 4.31 -7.28 4.10
CA GLY A 14 3.96 -5.94 3.66
C GLY A 14 5.19 -5.12 3.23
N ALA A 15 5.18 -4.63 1.99
CA ALA A 15 6.20 -3.77 1.40
C ALA A 15 5.77 -2.29 1.33
N GLY A 16 4.89 -1.87 2.25
CA GLY A 16 4.56 -0.46 2.47
C GLY A 16 5.69 0.30 3.20
N PRO A 17 5.53 1.60 3.48
CA PRO A 17 6.57 2.42 4.09
C PRO A 17 7.18 1.84 5.37
N VAL A 18 6.37 1.22 6.23
CA VAL A 18 6.83 0.58 7.47
C VAL A 18 7.69 -0.64 7.18
N GLY A 19 7.27 -1.50 6.24
CA GLY A 19 8.05 -2.68 5.85
C GLY A 19 9.37 -2.30 5.18
N LEU A 20 9.36 -1.27 4.33
CA LEU A 20 10.57 -0.75 3.70
C LEU A 20 11.53 -0.16 4.76
N PHE A 21 11.02 0.62 5.72
CA PHE A 21 11.88 1.14 6.78
C PHE A 21 12.41 0.04 7.71
N ALA A 22 11.65 -1.02 7.95
CA ALA A 22 12.13 -2.19 8.69
C ALA A 22 13.33 -2.88 8.01
N VAL A 23 13.39 -2.89 6.68
CA VAL A 23 14.57 -3.35 5.93
C VAL A 23 15.79 -2.49 6.23
N PHE A 24 15.62 -1.15 6.31
CA PHE A 24 16.71 -0.24 6.63
C PHE A 24 17.30 -0.56 8.01
N GLU A 25 16.47 -0.65 9.02
CA GLU A 25 16.91 -0.96 10.39
C GLU A 25 17.56 -2.35 10.49
N ALA A 26 16.97 -3.37 9.86
CA ALA A 26 17.53 -4.72 9.80
C ALA A 26 18.86 -4.74 9.05
N GLY A 27 18.97 -4.01 7.96
CA GLY A 27 20.19 -3.90 7.15
C GLY A 27 21.37 -3.28 7.90
N LEU A 28 21.12 -2.29 8.77
CA LEU A 28 22.16 -1.73 9.66
C LEU A 28 22.72 -2.78 10.64
N LEU A 29 21.92 -3.80 10.97
CA LEU A 29 22.36 -4.94 11.80
C LEU A 29 22.96 -6.08 10.97
N GLY A 30 23.07 -5.92 9.65
CA GLY A 30 23.60 -6.95 8.74
C GLY A 30 22.61 -8.08 8.44
N LEU A 31 21.32 -7.92 8.75
CA LEU A 31 20.28 -8.93 8.52
C LEU A 31 19.78 -8.85 7.07
N LYS A 32 19.58 -10.02 6.45
CA LYS A 32 18.98 -10.16 5.12
C LYS A 32 17.47 -10.24 5.24
N CYS A 33 16.77 -9.45 4.43
CA CYS A 33 15.32 -9.35 4.48
C CYS A 33 14.65 -9.85 3.20
N HIS A 34 13.58 -10.63 3.35
CA HIS A 34 12.63 -10.94 2.31
C HIS A 34 11.28 -10.29 2.64
N LEU A 35 10.69 -9.57 1.68
CA LEU A 35 9.38 -8.93 1.84
C LEU A 35 8.34 -9.67 0.99
N ILE A 36 7.16 -9.89 1.57
CA ILE A 36 6.01 -10.48 0.86
C ILE A 36 4.93 -9.41 0.74
N ASP A 37 4.46 -9.13 -0.48
CA ASP A 37 3.35 -8.22 -0.70
C ASP A 37 2.41 -8.74 -1.80
N ASN A 38 1.11 -8.49 -1.65
CA ASN A 38 0.12 -8.90 -2.64
C ASN A 38 0.03 -7.94 -3.84
N LEU A 39 0.61 -6.75 -3.75
CA LEU A 39 0.71 -5.81 -4.85
C LEU A 39 1.82 -6.20 -5.83
N ASP A 40 1.74 -5.69 -7.04
CA ASP A 40 2.73 -5.89 -8.11
C ASP A 40 3.99 -5.03 -7.95
N ARG A 41 3.97 -4.10 -6.97
CA ARG A 41 5.05 -3.17 -6.66
C ARG A 41 5.08 -2.83 -5.18
N PRO A 42 6.25 -2.42 -4.64
CA PRO A 42 6.36 -1.88 -3.29
C PRO A 42 5.63 -0.54 -3.13
N GLY A 43 5.30 -0.21 -1.89
CA GLY A 43 4.74 1.09 -1.51
C GLY A 43 3.41 1.01 -0.76
N GLY A 44 2.71 -0.13 -0.84
CA GLY A 44 1.45 -0.35 -0.13
C GLY A 44 0.41 0.72 -0.47
N GLN A 45 -0.30 1.22 0.53
CA GLN A 45 -1.36 2.21 0.33
C GLN A 45 -0.85 3.53 -0.29
N CYS A 46 0.39 3.91 -0.05
CA CYS A 46 0.96 5.16 -0.57
C CYS A 46 1.00 5.17 -2.10
N THR A 47 1.39 4.06 -2.72
CA THR A 47 1.44 3.94 -4.18
C THR A 47 0.13 3.46 -4.78
N GLU A 48 -0.67 2.70 -4.03
CA GLU A 48 -1.90 2.10 -4.55
C GLU A 48 -3.12 3.02 -4.47
N LEU A 49 -3.20 3.89 -3.45
CA LEU A 49 -4.40 4.70 -3.22
C LEU A 49 -4.21 6.19 -3.47
N TYR A 50 -3.02 6.72 -3.17
CA TYR A 50 -2.79 8.16 -3.19
C TYR A 50 -1.34 8.56 -3.52
N PRO A 51 -0.80 8.11 -4.66
CA PRO A 51 0.60 8.36 -5.01
C PRO A 51 0.94 9.86 -5.11
N GLU A 52 0.02 10.68 -5.58
CA GLU A 52 0.22 12.14 -5.73
C GLU A 52 -0.34 12.96 -4.55
N LYS A 53 -0.98 12.32 -3.55
CA LYS A 53 -1.50 13.02 -2.38
C LYS A 53 -0.36 13.50 -1.48
N PRO A 54 -0.36 14.78 -1.05
CA PRO A 54 0.62 15.27 -0.10
C PRO A 54 0.42 14.67 1.30
N ILE A 55 1.54 14.31 1.93
CA ILE A 55 1.66 13.82 3.30
C ILE A 55 2.49 14.86 4.06
N TYR A 56 2.07 15.21 5.28
CA TYR A 56 2.66 16.29 6.07
C TYR A 56 3.24 15.83 7.41
N ASP A 57 3.01 14.57 7.78
CA ASP A 57 3.35 14.00 9.08
C ASP A 57 4.56 13.04 9.03
N ILE A 58 5.41 13.19 8.01
CA ILE A 58 6.67 12.46 7.91
C ILE A 58 7.78 13.29 8.57
N PRO A 59 8.47 12.76 9.60
CA PRO A 59 9.57 13.47 10.27
C PRO A 59 10.60 14.00 9.27
N SER A 60 11.08 15.22 9.46
CA SER A 60 12.03 15.94 8.60
C SER A 60 11.56 16.29 7.18
N ARG A 61 10.34 15.95 6.80
CA ARG A 61 9.74 16.25 5.50
C ARG A 61 8.48 17.11 5.69
N PRO A 62 8.56 18.44 5.53
CA PRO A 62 7.39 19.31 5.69
C PRO A 62 6.23 18.96 4.78
N LYS A 63 6.55 18.39 3.62
CA LYS A 63 5.60 17.88 2.64
C LYS A 63 6.31 16.86 1.74
N VAL A 64 5.65 15.75 1.46
CA VAL A 64 6.10 14.71 0.52
C VAL A 64 4.88 14.04 -0.09
N THR A 65 4.92 13.61 -1.34
CA THR A 65 3.83 12.79 -1.90
C THR A 65 3.99 11.32 -1.50
N GLY A 66 2.91 10.55 -1.61
CA GLY A 66 2.96 9.10 -1.33
C GLY A 66 4.01 8.38 -2.18
N GLN A 67 4.10 8.73 -3.48
CA GLN A 67 5.10 8.14 -4.38
C GLN A 67 6.53 8.56 -4.01
N GLU A 68 6.77 9.87 -3.78
CA GLU A 68 8.11 10.36 -3.41
C GLU A 68 8.62 9.72 -2.11
N LEU A 69 7.74 9.52 -1.12
CA LEU A 69 8.10 8.84 0.12
C LEU A 69 8.59 7.41 -0.15
N VAL A 70 7.87 6.67 -0.98
CA VAL A 70 8.22 5.29 -1.32
C VAL A 70 9.52 5.23 -2.13
N ASP A 71 9.68 6.14 -3.10
CA ASP A 71 10.90 6.22 -3.91
C ASP A 71 12.14 6.51 -3.05
N ASP A 72 12.02 7.38 -2.06
CA ASP A 72 13.11 7.68 -1.15
C ASP A 72 13.43 6.51 -0.22
N LEU A 73 12.41 5.81 0.29
CA LEU A 73 12.60 4.59 1.09
C LEU A 73 13.28 3.48 0.27
N LEU A 74 12.87 3.27 -0.98
CA LEU A 74 13.50 2.28 -1.87
C LEU A 74 14.98 2.61 -2.14
N LYS A 75 15.31 3.90 -2.34
CA LYS A 75 16.72 4.33 -2.45
C LYS A 75 17.48 4.06 -1.15
N GLN A 76 16.87 4.35 -0.01
CA GLN A 76 17.49 4.18 1.31
C GLN A 76 17.83 2.71 1.60
N ILE A 77 16.99 1.76 1.19
CA ILE A 77 17.21 0.33 1.42
C ILE A 77 18.01 -0.37 0.33
N SER A 78 18.25 0.29 -0.81
CA SER A 78 18.93 -0.33 -1.95
C SER A 78 20.31 -0.96 -1.61
N PRO A 79 21.13 -0.40 -0.71
CA PRO A 79 22.41 -1.01 -0.35
C PRO A 79 22.28 -2.38 0.36
N PHE A 80 21.13 -2.68 0.95
CA PHE A 80 20.90 -3.91 1.70
C PHE A 80 20.35 -5.05 0.84
N ASN A 81 20.04 -4.79 -0.44
CA ASN A 81 19.60 -5.77 -1.42
C ASN A 81 18.44 -6.67 -0.92
N PRO A 82 17.32 -6.12 -0.44
CA PRO A 82 16.20 -6.93 -0.01
C PRO A 82 15.58 -7.70 -1.19
N VAL A 83 15.01 -8.87 -0.90
CA VAL A 83 14.30 -9.68 -1.89
C VAL A 83 12.80 -9.44 -1.76
N PHE A 84 12.13 -9.12 -2.86
CA PHE A 84 10.70 -8.88 -2.90
C PHE A 84 9.97 -10.08 -3.53
N HIS A 85 8.96 -10.58 -2.83
CA HIS A 85 7.98 -11.57 -3.30
C HIS A 85 6.67 -10.85 -3.52
N LEU A 86 6.52 -10.25 -4.69
CA LEU A 86 5.35 -9.45 -5.10
C LEU A 86 4.26 -10.33 -5.73
N ASN A 87 3.03 -9.79 -5.81
CA ASN A 87 1.85 -10.51 -6.25
C ASN A 87 1.58 -11.79 -5.42
N GLN A 88 2.01 -11.81 -4.17
CA GLN A 88 1.89 -12.96 -3.27
C GLN A 88 1.33 -12.54 -1.92
N GLN A 89 0.47 -13.37 -1.36
CA GLN A 89 -0.03 -13.19 0.01
C GLN A 89 0.69 -14.18 0.95
N ALA A 90 1.02 -13.73 2.14
CA ALA A 90 1.38 -14.61 3.25
C ALA A 90 0.13 -15.39 3.67
N GLN A 91 0.13 -16.73 3.50
CA GLN A 91 -1.04 -17.59 3.74
C GLN A 91 -0.98 -18.33 5.05
N SER A 92 0.18 -18.92 5.36
CA SER A 92 0.35 -19.66 6.60
C SER A 92 1.68 -19.31 7.27
N LEU A 93 1.69 -19.37 8.59
CA LEU A 93 2.86 -19.18 9.41
C LEU A 93 2.93 -20.31 10.43
N GLU A 94 4.01 -21.06 10.41
CA GLU A 94 4.23 -22.21 11.30
C GLU A 94 5.56 -22.06 12.03
N ARG A 95 5.60 -22.46 13.29
CA ARG A 95 6.84 -22.50 14.05
C ARG A 95 7.48 -23.87 13.93
N LEU A 96 8.73 -23.89 13.51
CA LEU A 96 9.50 -25.12 13.33
C LEU A 96 10.17 -25.55 14.65
N GLU A 97 10.59 -26.83 14.74
CA GLU A 97 11.31 -27.38 15.88
C GLU A 97 12.63 -26.66 16.18
N ASN A 98 13.28 -26.13 15.16
CA ASN A 98 14.52 -25.36 15.29
C ASN A 98 14.29 -23.89 15.75
N ASN A 99 13.08 -23.56 16.22
CA ASN A 99 12.63 -22.23 16.62
C ASN A 99 12.55 -21.17 15.50
N ASN A 100 12.79 -21.52 14.25
CA ASN A 100 12.49 -20.64 13.12
C ASN A 100 10.99 -20.66 12.81
N TRP A 101 10.59 -19.69 12.01
CA TRP A 101 9.27 -19.61 11.42
C TRP A 101 9.33 -20.03 9.95
N GLN A 102 8.33 -20.77 9.51
CA GLN A 102 8.11 -21.07 8.12
C GLN A 102 6.86 -20.33 7.63
N MET A 103 7.03 -19.56 6.55
CA MET A 103 5.98 -18.80 5.89
C MET A 103 5.70 -19.41 4.52
N THR A 104 4.44 -19.72 4.22
CA THR A 104 4.01 -20.15 2.88
C THR A 104 3.22 -19.03 2.21
N THR A 105 3.52 -18.75 0.94
CA THR A 105 2.83 -17.75 0.15
C THR A 105 1.72 -18.33 -0.70
N SER A 106 0.85 -17.48 -1.25
CA SER A 106 -0.24 -17.88 -2.15
C SER A 106 0.23 -18.51 -3.46
N GLN A 107 1.50 -18.33 -3.83
CA GLN A 107 2.11 -18.99 -5.00
C GLN A 107 2.85 -20.27 -4.63
N GLY A 108 2.80 -20.70 -3.35
CA GLY A 108 3.42 -21.91 -2.86
C GLY A 108 4.92 -21.78 -2.60
N GLU A 109 5.45 -20.56 -2.57
CA GLU A 109 6.81 -20.33 -2.08
C GLU A 109 6.86 -20.54 -0.58
N VAL A 110 7.95 -21.14 -0.11
CA VAL A 110 8.18 -21.43 1.31
C VAL A 110 9.44 -20.71 1.76
N LEU A 111 9.29 -19.81 2.72
CA LEU A 111 10.39 -19.04 3.31
C LEU A 111 10.58 -19.46 4.78
N GLU A 112 11.83 -19.48 5.24
CA GLU A 112 12.17 -19.79 6.63
C GLU A 112 13.07 -18.69 7.21
N ALA A 113 12.71 -18.19 8.39
CA ALA A 113 13.49 -17.18 9.12
C ALA A 113 13.26 -17.25 10.63
N PRO A 114 14.25 -16.83 11.45
CA PRO A 114 14.08 -16.68 12.89
C PRO A 114 13.16 -15.50 13.25
N ILE A 115 13.02 -14.49 12.37
CA ILE A 115 12.29 -13.24 12.65
C ILE A 115 11.20 -13.04 11.62
N ILE A 116 9.99 -12.73 12.11
CA ILE A 116 8.86 -12.30 11.29
C ILE A 116 8.43 -10.91 11.73
N VAL A 117 8.32 -9.99 10.78
CA VAL A 117 7.75 -8.65 10.98
C VAL A 117 6.43 -8.54 10.23
N VAL A 118 5.35 -8.20 10.93
CA VAL A 118 4.05 -7.98 10.31
C VAL A 118 3.85 -6.48 10.12
N ALA A 119 3.99 -6.02 8.89
CA ALA A 119 3.83 -4.62 8.45
C ALA A 119 2.72 -4.49 7.39
N ALA A 120 1.69 -5.33 7.49
CA ALA A 120 0.65 -5.55 6.48
C ALA A 120 -0.37 -4.38 6.32
N GLY A 121 -0.24 -3.31 7.11
CA GLY A 121 -1.13 -2.14 7.05
C GLY A 121 -2.60 -2.52 7.21
N ALA A 122 -3.45 -2.13 6.27
CA ALA A 122 -4.87 -2.50 6.24
C ALA A 122 -5.12 -3.90 5.62
N GLY A 123 -4.06 -4.65 5.33
CA GLY A 123 -4.13 -5.93 4.61
C GLY A 123 -4.28 -5.75 3.09
N SER A 124 -4.66 -6.83 2.42
CA SER A 124 -4.93 -6.79 0.97
C SER A 124 -6.06 -5.82 0.68
N PHE A 125 -5.73 -4.74 -0.06
CA PHE A 125 -6.71 -3.72 -0.38
C PHE A 125 -7.68 -4.23 -1.45
N VAL A 126 -8.96 -4.27 -1.08
CA VAL A 126 -10.07 -4.50 -2.03
C VAL A 126 -11.00 -3.31 -1.94
N PRO A 127 -11.20 -2.54 -3.02
CA PRO A 127 -12.12 -1.41 -3.04
C PRO A 127 -13.53 -1.83 -2.61
N LYS A 128 -14.14 -1.05 -1.70
CA LYS A 128 -15.55 -1.23 -1.35
C LYS A 128 -16.41 -0.69 -2.48
N LYS A 129 -16.85 -1.58 -3.36
CA LYS A 129 -17.73 -1.21 -4.48
C LYS A 129 -19.16 -0.94 -4.02
N PRO A 130 -19.79 0.12 -4.51
CA PRO A 130 -21.23 0.32 -4.32
C PRO A 130 -22.02 -0.83 -4.97
N LYS A 131 -23.15 -1.20 -4.36
CA LYS A 131 -24.00 -2.26 -4.91
C LYS A 131 -25.04 -1.67 -5.85
N TYR A 132 -24.64 -1.36 -7.08
CA TYR A 132 -25.54 -0.93 -8.15
C TYR A 132 -25.43 -1.90 -9.33
N PRO A 133 -26.56 -2.16 -10.04
CA PRO A 133 -26.52 -2.94 -11.29
C PRO A 133 -25.58 -2.30 -12.31
N ASP A 134 -24.90 -3.11 -13.08
CA ASP A 134 -24.07 -2.73 -14.22
C ASP A 134 -22.92 -1.75 -13.91
N LEU A 135 -22.51 -1.65 -12.64
CA LEU A 135 -21.43 -0.75 -12.23
C LEU A 135 -20.10 -1.08 -12.94
N GLU A 136 -19.85 -2.37 -13.17
CA GLU A 136 -18.62 -2.87 -13.77
C GLU A 136 -18.37 -2.31 -15.18
N ILE A 137 -19.42 -1.99 -15.95
CA ILE A 137 -19.23 -1.41 -17.29
C ILE A 137 -18.62 -0.01 -17.29
N TYR A 138 -18.66 0.69 -16.15
CA TYR A 138 -18.14 2.02 -15.96
C TYR A 138 -16.78 2.05 -15.24
N GLU A 139 -16.36 0.92 -14.64
CA GLU A 139 -15.07 0.80 -13.99
C GLU A 139 -13.94 1.06 -14.99
N GLU A 140 -12.87 1.71 -14.54
CA GLU A 140 -11.71 2.14 -15.35
C GLU A 140 -12.03 3.15 -16.47
N LYS A 141 -13.30 3.42 -16.75
CA LYS A 141 -13.73 4.42 -17.75
C LYS A 141 -14.13 5.74 -17.10
N SER A 142 -15.09 5.67 -16.17
CA SER A 142 -15.68 6.83 -15.49
C SER A 142 -15.84 6.64 -13.98
N ILE A 143 -15.53 5.47 -13.46
CA ILE A 143 -15.51 5.16 -12.03
C ILE A 143 -14.09 4.76 -11.67
N ASP A 144 -13.50 5.51 -10.76
CA ASP A 144 -12.19 5.24 -10.18
C ASP A 144 -12.34 5.05 -8.66
N TYR A 145 -11.65 4.06 -8.10
CA TYR A 145 -11.62 3.79 -6.66
C TYR A 145 -10.39 4.36 -5.96
N ALA A 146 -9.44 4.84 -6.75
CA ALA A 146 -8.24 5.53 -6.29
C ALA A 146 -7.83 6.60 -7.30
N VAL A 147 -7.15 7.64 -6.84
CA VAL A 147 -6.63 8.70 -7.69
C VAL A 147 -5.15 8.51 -7.89
N TYR A 148 -4.78 7.83 -8.96
CA TYR A 148 -3.37 7.58 -9.29
C TYR A 148 -2.70 8.79 -9.94
N LYS A 149 -3.45 9.58 -10.71
CA LYS A 149 -2.93 10.74 -11.44
C LYS A 149 -3.96 11.87 -11.46
N MET A 150 -3.68 12.95 -10.77
CA MET A 150 -4.60 14.08 -10.64
C MET A 150 -4.89 14.76 -11.98
N SER A 151 -3.91 14.84 -12.88
CA SER A 151 -4.10 15.44 -14.20
C SER A 151 -5.17 14.74 -15.08
N LYS A 152 -5.54 13.49 -14.77
CA LYS A 152 -6.66 12.79 -15.42
C LYS A 152 -8.00 13.53 -15.25
N TYR A 153 -8.12 14.31 -14.18
CA TYR A 153 -9.36 14.96 -13.77
C TYR A 153 -9.42 16.45 -14.10
N GLN A 154 -8.39 16.98 -14.78
CA GLN A 154 -8.34 18.38 -15.17
C GLN A 154 -9.51 18.72 -16.08
N ASP A 155 -10.17 19.87 -15.79
CA ASP A 155 -11.33 20.42 -16.51
C ASP A 155 -12.55 19.48 -16.58
N LYS A 156 -12.61 18.44 -15.74
CA LYS A 156 -13.74 17.50 -15.69
C LYS A 156 -14.77 17.87 -14.61
N GLU A 157 -16.01 17.46 -14.85
CA GLU A 157 -17.05 17.48 -13.83
C GLU A 157 -16.99 16.15 -13.06
N LEU A 158 -16.75 16.24 -11.76
CA LEU A 158 -16.48 15.10 -10.90
C LEU A 158 -17.59 14.90 -9.87
N VAL A 159 -17.88 13.64 -9.58
CA VAL A 159 -18.70 13.24 -8.44
C VAL A 159 -17.83 12.44 -7.49
N ILE A 160 -17.61 12.95 -6.28
CA ILE A 160 -16.90 12.26 -5.22
C ILE A 160 -17.92 11.67 -4.25
N VAL A 161 -17.84 10.36 -4.02
CA VAL A 161 -18.77 9.64 -3.13
C VAL A 161 -18.05 9.26 -1.86
N GLY A 162 -18.39 9.90 -0.74
CA GLY A 162 -17.79 9.64 0.55
C GLY A 162 -18.09 10.74 1.56
N GLY A 163 -17.62 10.58 2.79
CA GLY A 163 -17.82 11.56 3.87
C GLY A 163 -16.84 11.39 5.01
N GLY A 164 -15.71 10.77 4.77
CA GLY A 164 -14.55 10.72 5.65
C GLY A 164 -13.42 11.57 5.11
N ASP A 165 -12.31 11.63 5.84
CA ASP A 165 -11.10 12.42 5.52
C ASP A 165 -10.66 12.24 4.06
N SER A 166 -10.56 10.99 3.57
CA SER A 166 -10.14 10.72 2.19
C SER A 166 -11.02 11.39 1.12
N ALA A 167 -12.33 11.47 1.33
CA ALA A 167 -13.22 12.09 0.37
C ALA A 167 -13.04 13.61 0.35
N LEU A 168 -12.90 14.23 1.52
CA LEU A 168 -12.68 15.67 1.64
C LEU A 168 -11.28 16.06 1.16
N ASP A 169 -10.25 15.30 1.47
CA ASP A 169 -8.89 15.50 0.97
C ASP A 169 -8.88 15.51 -0.57
N TRP A 170 -9.62 14.58 -1.21
CA TRP A 170 -9.71 14.56 -2.66
C TRP A 170 -10.54 15.73 -3.23
N VAL A 171 -11.58 16.18 -2.52
CA VAL A 171 -12.27 17.43 -2.91
C VAL A 171 -11.29 18.59 -2.91
N MET A 172 -10.53 18.78 -1.83
CA MET A 172 -9.56 19.88 -1.70
C MET A 172 -8.42 19.78 -2.72
N SER A 173 -7.94 18.57 -2.98
CA SER A 173 -6.81 18.35 -3.90
C SER A 173 -7.20 18.53 -5.38
N LEU A 174 -8.44 18.19 -5.74
CA LEU A 174 -8.93 18.23 -7.13
C LEU A 174 -9.67 19.54 -7.46
N GLU A 175 -10.14 20.29 -6.46
CA GLU A 175 -10.86 21.55 -6.67
C GLU A 175 -10.09 22.55 -7.56
N PRO A 176 -8.77 22.74 -7.40
CA PRO A 176 -8.02 23.69 -8.23
C PRO A 176 -7.94 23.33 -9.71
N ILE A 177 -8.17 22.08 -10.08
CA ILE A 177 -8.00 21.56 -11.45
C ILE A 177 -9.29 21.08 -12.11
N ALA A 178 -10.28 20.69 -11.33
CA ALA A 178 -11.57 20.21 -11.84
C ALA A 178 -12.46 21.39 -12.28
N LYS A 179 -13.29 21.18 -13.31
CA LYS A 179 -14.31 22.16 -13.73
C LYS A 179 -15.43 22.31 -12.69
N LYS A 180 -15.80 21.19 -12.05
CA LYS A 180 -16.85 21.15 -11.02
C LYS A 180 -16.69 19.89 -10.18
N ILE A 181 -16.88 20.02 -8.87
CA ILE A 181 -16.94 18.86 -7.96
C ILE A 181 -18.29 18.82 -7.27
N THR A 182 -18.90 17.65 -7.26
CA THR A 182 -20.10 17.35 -6.47
C THR A 182 -19.74 16.28 -5.44
N LEU A 183 -19.81 16.61 -4.15
CA LEU A 183 -19.60 15.66 -3.08
C LEU A 183 -20.93 15.04 -2.67
N VAL A 184 -21.03 13.71 -2.72
CA VAL A 184 -22.23 12.95 -2.34
C VAL A 184 -21.93 12.18 -1.06
N HIS A 185 -22.72 12.42 -0.02
CA HIS A 185 -22.65 11.71 1.25
C HIS A 185 -24.01 11.23 1.71
N ARG A 186 -24.08 10.02 2.29
CA ARG A 186 -25.33 9.39 2.72
C ARG A 186 -25.88 9.86 4.07
N ARG A 187 -25.13 10.66 4.83
CA ARG A 187 -25.48 11.15 6.19
C ARG A 187 -25.49 12.67 6.20
N GLU A 188 -26.16 13.26 7.18
CA GLU A 188 -26.19 14.72 7.35
C GLU A 188 -24.86 15.33 7.80
N GLY A 189 -24.02 14.57 8.54
CA GLY A 189 -22.71 15.03 9.04
C GLY A 189 -21.56 14.25 8.43
N PHE A 190 -20.47 14.96 8.11
CA PHE A 190 -19.20 14.37 7.71
C PHE A 190 -18.47 13.77 8.93
N ARG A 191 -17.59 12.78 8.68
CA ARG A 191 -16.76 12.14 9.71
C ARG A 191 -15.30 12.61 9.66
N SER A 192 -15.05 13.68 8.94
CA SER A 192 -13.71 14.24 8.84
C SER A 192 -13.32 14.99 10.12
N SER A 193 -12.03 15.01 10.40
CA SER A 193 -11.47 15.97 11.35
C SER A 193 -11.75 17.40 10.90
N PRO A 194 -11.92 18.36 11.83
CA PRO A 194 -12.15 19.75 11.49
C PRO A 194 -10.97 20.35 10.75
#